data_ae78ee9f21c18aa6cecf715c6c186e67
#
_entry.id   ae78ee9f21c18aa6cecf715c6c186e67
#
_cell.length_a   1.000
_cell.length_b   1.000
_cell.length_c   1.000
_cell.angle_alpha   90.00
_cell.angle_beta   90.00
_cell.angle_gamma   90.00
#
_symmetry.space_group_name_H-M   'P 1'
#
loop_
_entity.id
_entity.type
_entity.pdbx_description
1 polymer ?
#
loop_
_entity_poly.entity_id
_entity_poly.type
_entity_poly.pdbx_seq_one_letter_code
_entity_poly.pdbx_strand_id
1 'polypeptide(L)'
;MKKSFLTLALLCATITTIVAQEIAPSKNKFGVILSTNIFGFDDDFNKVDVGGGFYFSRKISKRLSIYTEIDGSSRNYGDLALMPGQSGEFTTGNLAVYIGPMFDIGKKSNLSSGLAQNYLFSSDLKTTTGTKDVSSETTNYSSLFFDFRHHFGNKFSLGTRYEWGINSIFKNSDRKVSTISFNMFLPLGGKRSQEKSKQ
;
A
#
# COMPACT_ATOMS: atom_id res chain seq x y z
N MET A 1 -10.88 20.76 14.09
CA MET A 1 -9.92 19.69 13.83
C MET A 1 -9.53 18.85 15.07
N LYS A 2 -9.20 19.43 16.24
CA LYS A 2 -8.80 18.63 17.45
C LYS A 2 -9.90 17.68 17.97
N LYS A 3 -11.18 18.05 17.87
CA LYS A 3 -12.30 17.20 18.36
C LYS A 3 -12.53 15.97 17.47
N SER A 4 -12.37 16.07 16.16
CA SER A 4 -12.54 14.94 15.23
C SER A 4 -11.43 13.90 15.37
N PHE A 5 -10.21 14.34 15.69
CA PHE A 5 -9.07 13.44 15.92
C PHE A 5 -9.27 12.62 17.20
N LEU A 6 -9.80 13.26 18.27
CA LEU A 6 -10.09 12.60 19.54
C LEU A 6 -11.20 11.54 19.38
N THR A 7 -12.23 11.84 18.57
CA THR A 7 -13.34 10.91 18.31
C THR A 7 -12.86 9.69 17.51
N LEU A 8 -11.99 9.89 16.52
CA LEU A 8 -11.39 8.80 15.74
C LEU A 8 -10.47 7.93 16.60
N ALA A 9 -9.63 8.55 17.44
CA ALA A 9 -8.76 7.83 18.37
C ALA A 9 -9.56 7.02 19.40
N LEU A 10 -10.68 7.58 19.92
CA LEU A 10 -11.58 6.88 20.84
C LEU A 10 -12.30 5.71 20.15
N LEU A 11 -12.73 5.88 18.90
CA LEU A 11 -13.34 4.82 18.09
C LEU A 11 -12.35 3.68 17.81
N CYS A 12 -11.11 3.99 17.49
CA CYS A 12 -10.05 3.00 17.32
C CYS A 12 -9.74 2.26 18.64
N ALA A 13 -9.72 2.97 19.79
CA ALA A 13 -9.49 2.39 21.11
C ALA A 13 -10.63 1.47 21.53
N THR A 14 -11.90 1.82 21.27
CA THR A 14 -13.05 0.97 21.57
C THR A 14 -13.12 -0.27 20.71
N ILE A 15 -12.75 -0.19 19.43
CA ILE A 15 -12.66 -1.35 18.53
C ILE A 15 -11.56 -2.31 19.02
N THR A 16 -10.43 -1.80 19.51
CA THR A 16 -9.33 -2.63 20.03
C THR A 16 -9.70 -3.33 21.34
N THR A 17 -10.49 -2.71 22.24
CA THR A 17 -10.92 -3.34 23.49
C THR A 17 -11.98 -4.43 23.31
N ILE A 18 -12.89 -4.28 22.35
CA ILE A 18 -13.91 -5.31 22.03
C ILE A 18 -13.25 -6.56 21.41
N VAL A 19 -12.15 -6.40 20.68
CA VAL A 19 -11.42 -7.48 19.99
C VAL A 19 -10.46 -8.21 20.94
N ALA A 20 -10.05 -7.61 22.06
CA ALA A 20 -9.05 -8.15 22.98
C ALA A 20 -9.55 -9.34 23.83
N GLN A 21 -10.84 -9.65 23.83
CA GLN A 21 -11.41 -10.70 24.70
C GLN A 21 -11.28 -12.15 24.19
N GLU A 22 -10.84 -12.38 22.95
CA GLU A 22 -10.48 -13.73 22.44
C GLU A 22 -9.05 -13.74 21.90
N ILE A 23 -8.07 -13.90 22.76
CA ILE A 23 -6.66 -14.08 22.37
C ILE A 23 -6.50 -15.47 21.75
N ALA A 24 -6.72 -15.57 20.44
CA ALA A 24 -6.22 -16.71 19.67
C ALA A 24 -4.69 -16.63 19.56
N PRO A 25 -3.97 -17.78 19.56
CA PRO A 25 -2.51 -17.77 19.43
C PRO A 25 -2.10 -16.97 18.22
N SER A 26 -1.30 -15.93 18.44
CA SER A 26 -0.90 -14.97 17.41
C SER A 26 -0.04 -15.67 16.35
N LYS A 27 -0.64 -16.04 15.23
CA LYS A 27 0.12 -16.52 14.08
C LYS A 27 0.60 -15.29 13.30
N ASN A 28 1.88 -15.00 13.42
CA ASN A 28 2.54 -14.02 12.57
C ASN A 28 2.72 -14.61 11.17
N LYS A 29 2.45 -13.82 10.15
CA LYS A 29 2.75 -14.13 8.75
C LYS A 29 3.68 -13.04 8.23
N PHE A 30 4.73 -13.47 7.56
CA PHE A 30 5.70 -12.61 6.89
C PHE A 30 5.90 -13.11 5.47
N GLY A 31 6.17 -12.22 4.53
CA GLY A 31 6.41 -12.62 3.16
C GLY A 31 6.86 -11.49 2.26
N VAL A 32 7.03 -11.83 0.99
CA VAL A 32 7.41 -10.92 -0.09
C VAL A 32 6.17 -10.58 -0.89
N ILE A 33 6.12 -9.36 -1.43
CA ILE A 33 5.14 -8.89 -2.40
C ILE A 33 5.84 -8.58 -3.70
N LEU A 34 5.18 -8.92 -4.80
CA LEU A 34 5.46 -8.41 -6.13
C LEU A 34 4.20 -7.71 -6.61
N SER A 35 4.34 -6.49 -7.08
CA SER A 35 3.22 -5.64 -7.50
C SER A 35 3.37 -5.17 -8.95
N THR A 36 2.25 -5.08 -9.64
CA THR A 36 2.10 -4.31 -10.87
C THR A 36 1.08 -3.23 -10.58
N ASN A 37 1.47 -1.98 -10.75
CA ASN A 37 0.68 -0.82 -10.39
C ASN A 37 0.24 -0.08 -11.65
N ILE A 38 -1.04 0.27 -11.73
CA ILE A 38 -1.59 1.21 -12.70
C ILE A 38 -1.92 2.47 -11.93
N PHE A 39 -1.35 3.59 -12.30
CA PHE A 39 -1.46 4.82 -11.53
C PHE A 39 -1.62 6.05 -12.42
N GLY A 40 -2.00 7.14 -11.82
CA GLY A 40 -2.18 8.43 -12.49
C GLY A 40 -2.55 9.53 -11.52
N PHE A 41 -2.77 10.71 -12.06
CA PHE A 41 -3.24 11.86 -11.32
C PHE A 41 -4.76 12.00 -11.46
N ASP A 42 -5.43 12.35 -10.36
CA ASP A 42 -6.86 12.67 -10.35
C ASP A 42 -7.73 11.61 -11.06
N ASP A 43 -7.39 10.31 -10.82
CA ASP A 43 -8.04 9.11 -11.37
C ASP A 43 -7.87 8.89 -12.90
N ASP A 44 -6.92 9.56 -13.54
CA ASP A 44 -6.50 9.25 -14.92
C ASP A 44 -5.42 8.16 -14.93
N PHE A 45 -5.85 6.90 -14.90
CA PHE A 45 -5.01 5.70 -14.84
C PHE A 45 -4.40 5.36 -16.19
N ASN A 46 -3.28 5.93 -16.53
CA ASN A 46 -2.63 5.78 -17.83
C ASN A 46 -1.17 5.32 -17.77
N LYS A 47 -0.63 5.07 -16.58
CA LYS A 47 0.76 4.67 -16.36
C LYS A 47 0.84 3.35 -15.62
N VAL A 48 1.88 2.57 -15.92
CA VAL A 48 2.13 1.26 -15.31
C VAL A 48 3.55 1.22 -14.76
N ASP A 49 3.70 0.70 -13.55
CA ASP A 49 5.00 0.34 -12.97
C ASP A 49 5.00 -1.07 -12.38
N VAL A 50 6.16 -1.50 -11.95
CA VAL A 50 6.34 -2.70 -11.15
C VAL A 50 7.00 -2.33 -9.83
N GLY A 51 6.58 -3.00 -8.79
CA GLY A 51 7.11 -2.80 -7.45
C GLY A 51 7.31 -4.12 -6.73
N GLY A 52 7.80 -4.01 -5.51
CA GLY A 52 7.92 -5.16 -4.65
C GLY A 52 8.42 -4.78 -3.27
N GLY A 53 8.16 -5.66 -2.32
CA GLY A 53 8.46 -5.37 -0.94
C GLY A 53 8.22 -6.53 -0.01
N PHE A 54 7.97 -6.18 1.23
CA PHE A 54 7.74 -7.14 2.31
C PHE A 54 6.45 -6.80 3.03
N TYR A 55 5.72 -7.83 3.43
CA TYR A 55 4.56 -7.68 4.29
C TYR A 55 4.70 -8.45 5.58
N PHE A 56 4.04 -7.94 6.61
CA PHE A 56 3.85 -8.60 7.88
C PHE A 56 2.38 -8.52 8.28
N SER A 57 1.84 -9.58 8.82
CA SER A 57 0.53 -9.56 9.47
C SER A 57 0.53 -10.36 10.76
N ARG A 58 -0.16 -9.81 11.76
CA ARG A 58 -0.34 -10.44 13.06
C ARG A 58 -1.82 -10.61 13.36
N LYS A 59 -2.22 -11.85 13.57
CA LYS A 59 -3.61 -12.18 13.93
C LYS A 59 -3.89 -11.74 15.36
N ILE A 60 -4.93 -10.92 15.55
CA ILE A 60 -5.38 -10.41 16.85
C ILE A 60 -6.58 -11.22 17.35
N SER A 61 -7.48 -11.61 16.44
CA SER A 61 -8.64 -12.43 16.76
C SER A 61 -8.89 -13.48 15.68
N LYS A 62 -9.97 -14.26 15.79
CA LYS A 62 -10.33 -15.29 14.79
C LYS A 62 -10.44 -14.73 13.36
N ARG A 63 -10.87 -13.47 13.21
CA ARG A 63 -11.12 -12.85 11.89
C ARG A 63 -10.35 -11.57 11.64
N LEU A 64 -9.65 -11.03 12.64
CA LEU A 64 -8.96 -9.75 12.54
C LEU A 64 -7.45 -9.93 12.68
N SER A 65 -6.72 -9.28 11.81
CA SER A 65 -5.26 -9.14 11.87
C SER A 65 -4.88 -7.67 11.74
N ILE A 66 -3.71 -7.29 12.27
CA ILE A 66 -3.02 -6.07 11.85
C ILE A 66 -2.13 -6.45 10.65
N TYR A 67 -2.16 -5.61 9.66
CA TYR A 67 -1.38 -5.71 8.44
C TYR A 67 -0.44 -4.54 8.31
N THR A 68 0.80 -4.81 7.93
CA THR A 68 1.81 -3.82 7.58
C THR A 68 2.57 -4.29 6.36
N GLU A 69 3.01 -3.32 5.54
CA GLU A 69 3.77 -3.58 4.32
C GLU A 69 4.74 -2.44 4.06
N ILE A 70 5.86 -2.77 3.46
CA ILE A 70 6.82 -1.81 2.90
C ILE A 70 7.03 -2.23 1.44
N ASP A 71 6.72 -1.34 0.51
CA ASP A 71 6.81 -1.58 -0.94
C ASP A 71 7.60 -0.47 -1.61
N GLY A 72 8.52 -0.84 -2.50
CA GLY A 72 9.32 0.08 -3.32
C GLY A 72 8.93 -0.02 -4.79
N SER A 73 8.82 1.13 -5.46
CA SER A 73 8.55 1.21 -6.90
C SER A 73 9.24 2.40 -7.55
N SER A 74 9.41 2.33 -8.88
CA SER A 74 9.85 3.47 -9.68
C SER A 74 8.74 3.85 -10.63
N ARG A 75 8.14 5.04 -10.41
CA ARG A 75 6.95 5.51 -11.12
C ARG A 75 7.31 6.54 -12.18
N ASN A 76 6.93 6.28 -13.43
CA ASN A 76 7.07 7.21 -14.54
C ASN A 76 5.71 7.78 -14.91
N TYR A 77 5.49 9.05 -14.61
CA TYR A 77 4.24 9.76 -14.87
C TYR A 77 4.10 10.30 -16.30
N GLY A 78 5.12 10.10 -17.15
CA GLY A 78 5.16 10.63 -18.51
C GLY A 78 5.37 12.15 -18.54
N ASP A 79 4.99 12.74 -19.66
CA ASP A 79 5.20 14.17 -19.87
C ASP A 79 4.28 15.01 -19.00
N LEU A 80 4.87 15.78 -18.10
CA LEU A 80 4.19 16.71 -17.21
C LEU A 80 4.71 18.14 -17.42
N ALA A 81 3.79 19.09 -17.45
CA ALA A 81 4.12 20.49 -17.27
C ALA A 81 4.11 20.79 -15.77
N LEU A 82 5.29 20.79 -15.13
CA LEU A 82 5.44 21.08 -13.70
C LEU A 82 5.44 22.58 -13.41
N MET A 83 5.98 23.38 -14.35
CA MET A 83 6.06 24.85 -14.26
C MET A 83 5.87 25.45 -15.65
N PRO A 84 5.51 26.75 -15.76
CA PRO A 84 5.47 27.44 -17.04
C PRO A 84 6.80 27.29 -17.79
N GLY A 85 6.75 26.72 -19.00
CA GLY A 85 7.93 26.50 -19.86
C GLY A 85 8.81 25.30 -19.51
N GLN A 86 8.44 24.47 -18.52
CA GLN A 86 9.13 23.22 -18.18
C GLN A 86 8.17 22.03 -18.33
N SER A 87 8.25 21.33 -19.44
CA SER A 87 7.57 20.06 -19.66
C SER A 87 8.61 18.96 -19.92
N GLY A 88 8.32 17.76 -19.45
CA GLY A 88 9.18 16.61 -19.64
C GLY A 88 8.66 15.37 -18.91
N GLU A 89 9.36 14.27 -19.12
CA GLU A 89 9.04 12.99 -18.51
C GLU A 89 9.38 13.03 -17.00
N PHE A 90 8.36 12.92 -16.15
CA PHE A 90 8.52 12.96 -14.70
C PHE A 90 8.59 11.54 -14.13
N THR A 91 9.67 11.25 -13.41
CA THR A 91 9.92 9.95 -12.78
C THR A 91 10.20 10.12 -11.29
N THR A 92 9.68 9.22 -10.46
CA THR A 92 9.96 9.19 -9.02
C THR A 92 10.39 7.81 -8.57
N GLY A 93 11.33 7.76 -7.60
CA GLY A 93 11.54 6.60 -6.74
C GLY A 93 10.64 6.72 -5.51
N ASN A 94 9.84 5.71 -5.24
CA ASN A 94 8.84 5.70 -4.18
C ASN A 94 9.04 4.53 -3.22
N LEU A 95 8.95 4.81 -1.92
CA LEU A 95 8.86 3.82 -0.85
C LEU A 95 7.54 4.04 -0.12
N ALA A 96 6.64 3.07 -0.18
CA ALA A 96 5.34 3.13 0.49
C ALA A 96 5.33 2.25 1.73
N VAL A 97 4.79 2.77 2.83
CA VAL A 97 4.55 2.04 4.08
C VAL A 97 3.05 2.00 4.33
N TYR A 98 2.50 0.79 4.38
CA TYR A 98 1.07 0.54 4.59
C TYR A 98 0.83 0.02 6.00
N ILE A 99 -0.25 0.47 6.62
CA ILE A 99 -0.72 -0.05 7.91
C ILE A 99 -2.25 -0.03 7.97
N GLY A 100 -2.84 -1.10 8.47
CA GLY A 100 -4.29 -1.17 8.68
C GLY A 100 -4.79 -2.51 9.21
N PRO A 101 -6.08 -2.59 9.52
CA PRO A 101 -6.76 -3.84 9.81
C PRO A 101 -6.92 -4.70 8.54
N MET A 102 -6.86 -6.01 8.74
CA MET A 102 -7.14 -7.01 7.72
C MET A 102 -8.16 -8.01 8.27
N PHE A 103 -9.28 -8.19 7.59
CA PHE A 103 -10.39 -9.04 7.98
C PHE A 103 -10.45 -10.30 7.11
N ASP A 104 -10.56 -11.47 7.74
CA ASP A 104 -10.83 -12.72 7.05
C ASP A 104 -12.32 -12.76 6.63
N ILE A 105 -12.58 -12.76 5.31
CA ILE A 105 -13.90 -12.89 4.70
C ILE A 105 -14.10 -14.30 4.13
N GLY A 106 -14.18 -15.27 5.02
CA GLY A 106 -14.23 -16.69 4.68
C GLY A 106 -12.90 -17.40 4.88
N LYS A 107 -12.76 -18.60 4.29
CA LYS A 107 -11.57 -19.46 4.52
C LYS A 107 -10.36 -19.08 3.65
N LYS A 108 -10.60 -18.37 2.54
CA LYS A 108 -9.56 -18.14 1.51
C LYS A 108 -9.39 -16.68 1.12
N SER A 109 -10.12 -15.75 1.71
CA SER A 109 -10.05 -14.35 1.30
C SER A 109 -9.96 -13.41 2.48
N ASN A 110 -9.30 -12.28 2.25
CA ASN A 110 -9.17 -11.19 3.21
C ASN A 110 -9.53 -9.86 2.54
N LEU A 111 -10.04 -8.94 3.35
CA LEU A 111 -10.14 -7.52 3.04
C LEU A 111 -9.25 -6.75 3.99
N SER A 112 -8.48 -5.82 3.49
CA SER A 112 -7.75 -4.85 4.31
C SER A 112 -7.99 -3.45 3.82
N SER A 113 -7.87 -2.50 4.74
CA SER A 113 -7.95 -1.07 4.46
C SER A 113 -7.08 -0.33 5.46
N GLY A 114 -6.66 0.87 5.12
CA GLY A 114 -5.84 1.65 6.03
C GLY A 114 -5.19 2.84 5.38
N LEU A 115 -4.08 3.25 5.97
CA LEU A 115 -3.27 4.37 5.51
C LEU A 115 -1.98 3.85 4.87
N ALA A 116 -1.58 4.49 3.80
CA ALA A 116 -0.26 4.38 3.24
C ALA A 116 0.47 5.73 3.33
N GLN A 117 1.74 5.70 3.70
CA GLN A 117 2.63 6.84 3.64
C GLN A 117 3.66 6.58 2.55
N ASN A 118 3.69 7.46 1.57
CA ASN A 118 4.57 7.37 0.41
C ASN A 118 5.74 8.35 0.58
N TYR A 119 6.96 7.83 0.58
CA TYR A 119 8.20 8.57 0.68
C TYR A 119 8.86 8.61 -0.69
N LEU A 120 9.08 9.80 -1.21
CA LEU A 120 9.80 10.03 -2.46
C LEU A 120 11.28 10.18 -2.15
N PHE A 121 12.12 9.25 -2.64
CA PHE A 121 13.56 9.31 -2.46
C PHE A 121 14.31 9.83 -3.71
N SER A 122 13.63 9.91 -4.85
CA SER A 122 14.10 10.63 -6.03
C SER A 122 12.91 11.22 -6.78
N SER A 123 13.13 12.35 -7.46
CA SER A 123 12.13 13.01 -8.30
C SER A 123 12.85 13.71 -9.43
N ASP A 124 12.76 13.16 -10.63
CA ASP A 124 13.51 13.59 -11.80
C ASP A 124 12.58 14.03 -12.92
N LEU A 125 12.90 15.15 -13.56
CA LEU A 125 12.23 15.66 -14.76
C LEU A 125 13.21 15.57 -15.93
N LYS A 126 12.96 14.71 -16.89
CA LYS A 126 13.75 14.55 -18.10
C LYS A 126 13.16 15.44 -19.20
N THR A 127 13.90 16.47 -19.59
CA THR A 127 13.55 17.40 -20.65
C THR A 127 14.40 17.14 -21.91
N THR A 128 14.12 17.85 -22.98
CA THR A 128 14.96 17.82 -24.21
C THR A 128 16.40 18.29 -23.98
N THR A 129 16.64 19.08 -22.92
CA THR A 129 17.95 19.65 -22.58
C THR A 129 18.71 18.84 -21.52
N GLY A 130 18.10 17.81 -20.94
CA GLY A 130 18.71 16.94 -19.91
C GLY A 130 17.77 16.56 -18.77
N THR A 131 18.32 15.85 -17.80
CA THR A 131 17.57 15.46 -16.58
C THR A 131 17.82 16.47 -15.48
N LYS A 132 16.74 16.93 -14.83
CA LYS A 132 16.78 17.87 -13.71
C LYS A 132 16.17 17.19 -12.48
N ASP A 133 16.86 17.24 -11.34
CA ASP A 133 16.28 16.90 -10.04
C ASP A 133 15.24 17.94 -9.64
N VAL A 134 14.03 17.51 -9.36
CA VAL A 134 12.88 18.33 -8.95
C VAL A 134 12.34 17.93 -7.56
N SER A 135 13.19 17.31 -6.74
CA SER A 135 12.82 16.89 -5.38
C SER A 135 12.41 18.09 -4.49
N SER A 136 12.91 19.29 -4.81
CA SER A 136 12.47 20.53 -4.13
C SER A 136 11.01 20.88 -4.37
N GLU A 137 10.43 20.45 -5.50
CA GLU A 137 9.05 20.75 -5.92
C GLU A 137 8.05 19.66 -5.50
N THR A 138 8.56 18.49 -5.09
CA THR A 138 7.75 17.36 -4.67
C THR A 138 7.70 17.24 -3.15
N THR A 139 6.74 16.47 -2.65
CA THR A 139 6.56 16.17 -1.24
C THR A 139 6.07 14.75 -1.06
N ASN A 140 6.39 14.16 0.10
CA ASN A 140 5.82 12.90 0.51
C ASN A 140 4.29 13.02 0.61
N TYR A 141 3.58 11.96 0.27
CA TYR A 141 2.13 11.98 0.28
C TYR A 141 1.54 10.77 1.00
N SER A 142 0.32 10.96 1.50
CA SER A 142 -0.46 9.92 2.16
C SER A 142 -1.61 9.47 1.28
N SER A 143 -1.99 8.22 1.38
CA SER A 143 -3.14 7.66 0.69
C SER A 143 -3.98 6.76 1.63
N LEU A 144 -5.25 6.62 1.30
CA LEU A 144 -6.09 5.55 1.81
C LEU A 144 -5.96 4.35 0.89
N PHE A 145 -5.89 3.14 1.42
CA PHE A 145 -5.91 1.94 0.61
C PHE A 145 -7.05 1.00 0.98
N PHE A 146 -7.52 0.25 -0.01
CA PHE A 146 -8.44 -0.88 0.10
C PHE A 146 -7.84 -2.04 -0.68
N ASP A 147 -7.66 -3.18 -0.03
CA ASP A 147 -7.00 -4.37 -0.60
C ASP A 147 -7.89 -5.59 -0.42
N PHE A 148 -8.17 -6.29 -1.50
CA PHE A 148 -8.78 -7.61 -1.51
C PHE A 148 -7.73 -8.65 -1.87
N ARG A 149 -7.66 -9.73 -1.09
CA ARG A 149 -6.69 -10.80 -1.28
C ARG A 149 -7.36 -12.16 -1.26
N HIS A 150 -7.00 -13.01 -2.22
CA HIS A 150 -7.43 -14.41 -2.29
C HIS A 150 -6.24 -15.35 -2.15
N HIS A 151 -6.35 -16.36 -1.27
CA HIS A 151 -5.29 -17.32 -0.97
C HIS A 151 -5.43 -18.58 -1.83
N PHE A 152 -4.37 -18.96 -2.52
CA PHE A 152 -4.26 -20.19 -3.29
C PHE A 152 -3.44 -21.21 -2.48
N GLY A 153 -4.11 -21.82 -1.50
CA GLY A 153 -3.46 -22.69 -0.51
C GLY A 153 -2.49 -21.92 0.40
N ASN A 154 -1.36 -22.55 0.71
CA ASN A 154 -0.32 -21.98 1.57
C ASN A 154 0.88 -21.42 0.78
N LYS A 155 0.82 -21.44 -0.55
CA LYS A 155 1.98 -21.12 -1.39
C LYS A 155 2.02 -19.65 -1.79
N PHE A 156 0.89 -19.11 -2.21
CA PHE A 156 0.80 -17.72 -2.64
C PHE A 156 -0.62 -17.18 -2.48
N SER A 157 -0.74 -15.89 -2.58
CA SER A 157 -2.03 -15.19 -2.66
C SER A 157 -1.98 -14.15 -3.76
N LEU A 158 -3.11 -13.91 -4.42
CA LEU A 158 -3.28 -12.80 -5.34
C LEU A 158 -4.22 -11.78 -4.72
N GLY A 159 -3.96 -10.52 -4.99
CA GLY A 159 -4.79 -9.42 -4.51
C GLY A 159 -4.88 -8.27 -5.48
N THR A 160 -5.90 -7.46 -5.27
CA THR A 160 -6.06 -6.17 -5.94
C THR A 160 -6.18 -5.11 -4.87
N ARG A 161 -5.49 -3.98 -5.09
CA ARG A 161 -5.50 -2.84 -4.19
C ARG A 161 -5.89 -1.59 -4.97
N TYR A 162 -6.72 -0.78 -4.35
CA TYR A 162 -6.97 0.60 -4.77
C TYR A 162 -6.40 1.55 -3.72
N GLU A 163 -5.64 2.54 -4.16
CA GLU A 163 -5.14 3.63 -3.34
C GLU A 163 -5.68 4.95 -3.83
N TRP A 164 -6.16 5.75 -2.90
CA TRP A 164 -6.61 7.11 -3.14
C TRP A 164 -5.74 8.10 -2.38
N GLY A 165 -5.03 8.97 -3.13
CA GLY A 165 -4.19 10.01 -2.55
C GLY A 165 -5.00 11.02 -1.74
N ILE A 166 -4.55 11.29 -0.51
CA ILE A 166 -5.18 12.28 0.39
C ILE A 166 -4.65 13.68 0.09
N ASN A 167 -3.33 13.78 -0.06
CA ASN A 167 -2.64 15.04 -0.34
C ASN A 167 -1.84 14.96 -1.64
N SER A 168 -1.48 16.12 -2.16
CA SER A 168 -0.72 16.24 -3.41
C SER A 168 0.71 15.74 -3.27
N ILE A 169 1.26 15.22 -4.39
CA ILE A 169 2.68 14.92 -4.56
C ILE A 169 3.51 16.17 -4.85
N PHE A 170 2.89 17.26 -5.30
CA PHE A 170 3.56 18.52 -5.60
C PHE A 170 3.22 19.59 -4.55
N LYS A 171 4.21 20.42 -4.18
CA LYS A 171 4.02 21.48 -3.18
C LYS A 171 3.06 22.58 -3.62
N ASN A 172 3.03 22.86 -4.91
CA ASN A 172 2.29 23.99 -5.49
C ASN A 172 1.14 23.53 -6.40
N SER A 173 0.59 22.34 -6.17
CA SER A 173 -0.50 21.79 -6.97
C SER A 173 -1.37 20.89 -6.10
N ASP A 174 -2.65 20.75 -6.45
CA ASP A 174 -3.59 19.87 -5.77
C ASP A 174 -3.66 18.45 -6.41
N ARG A 175 -2.76 18.13 -7.35
CA ARG A 175 -2.74 16.83 -8.03
C ARG A 175 -2.46 15.69 -7.06
N LYS A 176 -3.40 14.77 -6.97
CA LYS A 176 -3.32 13.58 -6.11
C LYS A 176 -3.03 12.35 -6.95
N VAL A 177 -2.25 11.42 -6.39
CA VAL A 177 -1.94 10.16 -7.05
C VAL A 177 -2.94 9.11 -6.60
N SER A 178 -3.62 8.46 -7.56
CA SER A 178 -4.41 7.26 -7.33
C SER A 178 -3.72 6.06 -7.99
N THR A 179 -3.84 4.88 -7.38
CA THR A 179 -3.17 3.67 -7.85
C THR A 179 -4.12 2.46 -7.77
N ILE A 180 -4.13 1.64 -8.81
CA ILE A 180 -4.69 0.28 -8.79
C ILE A 180 -3.52 -0.69 -8.87
N SER A 181 -3.39 -1.60 -7.90
CA SER A 181 -2.30 -2.57 -7.87
C SER A 181 -2.83 -3.99 -7.98
N PHE A 182 -2.10 -4.82 -8.73
CA PHE A 182 -2.26 -6.28 -8.75
C PHE A 182 -1.07 -6.87 -8.02
N ASN A 183 -1.33 -7.56 -6.93
CA ASN A 183 -0.30 -7.99 -5.98
C ASN A 183 -0.23 -9.51 -5.92
N MET A 184 0.99 -10.05 -5.92
CA MET A 184 1.27 -11.43 -5.59
C MET A 184 2.04 -11.49 -4.27
N PHE A 185 1.47 -12.19 -3.29
CA PHE A 185 2.01 -12.36 -1.95
C PHE A 185 2.61 -13.76 -1.80
N LEU A 186 3.88 -13.83 -1.46
CA LEU A 186 4.64 -15.05 -1.26
C LEU A 186 5.00 -15.18 0.23
N PRO A 187 4.33 -16.06 1.01
CA PRO A 187 4.62 -16.21 2.41
C PRO A 187 6.00 -16.85 2.61
N LEU A 188 6.80 -16.28 3.52
CA LEU A 188 8.07 -16.82 3.98
C LEU A 188 7.85 -17.49 5.34
N GLY A 189 8.28 -18.76 5.51
CA GLY A 189 8.33 -19.40 6.82
C GLY A 189 7.06 -20.06 7.33
N GLY A 190 6.14 -20.47 6.49
CA GLY A 190 5.07 -21.41 6.87
C GLY A 190 5.65 -22.81 7.12
N LYS A 191 5.74 -23.27 8.39
CA LYS A 191 5.92 -24.70 8.64
C LYS A 191 4.84 -25.44 7.86
N ARG A 192 5.24 -26.32 6.93
CA ARG A 192 4.35 -27.36 6.39
C ARG A 192 3.79 -28.12 7.59
N SER A 193 2.56 -27.88 7.98
CA SER A 193 1.83 -28.84 8.74
C SER A 193 1.71 -30.06 7.82
N GLN A 194 2.58 -31.04 8.02
CA GLN A 194 2.34 -32.36 7.49
C GLN A 194 0.97 -32.75 8.07
N GLU A 195 -0.05 -32.76 7.22
CA GLU A 195 -1.23 -33.55 7.44
C GLU A 195 -0.73 -34.98 7.57
N LYS A 196 -0.53 -35.43 8.83
CA LYS A 196 -0.45 -36.85 9.11
C LYS A 196 -1.77 -37.43 8.63
N SER A 197 -1.76 -38.06 7.46
CA SER A 197 -2.78 -39.01 7.06
C SER A 197 -2.88 -40.03 8.18
N LYS A 198 -3.91 -39.92 9.00
CA LYS A 198 -4.33 -41.04 9.85
C LYS A 198 -4.98 -42.02 8.89
N GLN A 199 -4.23 -43.06 8.59
CA GLN A 199 -4.76 -44.36 8.19
C GLN A 199 -5.63 -44.93 9.33
#